data_6641ef88ad718dee58dc083572dd655a
#
_entry.id   6641ef88ad718dee58dc083572dd655a
#
_cell.length_a   1.000
_cell.length_b   1.000
_cell.length_c   1.000
_cell.angle_alpha   90.00
_cell.angle_beta   90.00
_cell.angle_gamma   90.00
#
_symmetry.space_group_name_H-M   'P 1'
#
loop_
_entity.id
_entity.type
_entity.pdbx_description
1 polymer ?
#
loop_
_entity_poly.entity_id
_entity_poly.type
_entity_poly.pdbx_seq_one_letter_code
_entity_poly.pdbx_strand_id
1 'polypeptide(L)'
;MKKQIPIKITAFIILIICSVVGYAVLFKNHGQPPIIEGIFWQPDNDTTPPKGNWHYLGINTFVPQWSVVESKSWWKNSNLPQWEKAIDLQKIKQQPWAKNLILGLAGEYNEHEARANVVALGEKSAQIIQEQNDASLKGYYFPVEADPTWLRVSTLGHVLEKLPSPIWVSVYSGESEPENYDLWVKSWLPQQAGVFFQDGV
;
A
#
# COMPACT_ATOMS: atom_id res chain seq x y z
N MET A 1 -12.54 -64.56 -27.01
CA MET A 1 -11.10 -64.52 -26.61
C MET A 1 -10.79 -63.19 -25.95
N LYS A 2 -10.57 -63.17 -24.65
CA LYS A 2 -10.09 -61.96 -23.94
C LYS A 2 -8.58 -61.87 -24.13
N LYS A 3 -8.11 -60.83 -24.90
CA LYS A 3 -6.70 -60.57 -25.01
C LYS A 3 -6.19 -60.11 -23.65
N GLN A 4 -5.35 -60.90 -23.01
CA GLN A 4 -4.64 -60.48 -21.80
C GLN A 4 -3.57 -59.46 -22.15
N ILE A 5 -3.61 -58.29 -21.57
CA ILE A 5 -2.59 -57.25 -21.70
C ILE A 5 -1.33 -57.77 -20.99
N PRO A 6 -0.16 -57.79 -21.62
CA PRO A 6 1.05 -58.28 -21.00
C PRO A 6 1.44 -57.42 -19.79
N ILE A 7 1.78 -58.10 -18.68
CA ILE A 7 2.09 -57.48 -17.35
C ILE A 7 3.10 -56.30 -17.48
N LYS A 8 4.06 -56.40 -18.40
CA LYS A 8 5.04 -55.33 -18.66
C LYS A 8 4.42 -54.03 -19.15
N ILE A 9 3.35 -54.13 -19.99
CA ILE A 9 2.64 -52.94 -20.48
C ILE A 9 1.82 -52.29 -19.37
N THR A 10 1.19 -53.10 -18.56
CA THR A 10 0.42 -52.59 -17.38
C THR A 10 1.32 -51.87 -16.38
N ALA A 11 2.50 -52.44 -16.08
CA ALA A 11 3.47 -51.81 -15.16
C ALA A 11 3.99 -50.47 -15.71
N PHE A 12 4.24 -50.40 -17.00
CA PHE A 12 4.70 -49.18 -17.64
C PHE A 12 3.64 -48.06 -17.64
N ILE A 13 2.36 -48.41 -17.86
CA ILE A 13 1.25 -47.46 -17.80
C ILE A 13 1.08 -46.92 -16.37
N ILE A 14 1.17 -47.80 -15.36
CA ILE A 14 1.10 -47.39 -13.94
C ILE A 14 2.23 -46.42 -13.59
N LEU A 15 3.45 -46.68 -14.06
CA LEU A 15 4.61 -45.82 -13.82
C LEU A 15 4.41 -44.40 -14.43
N ILE A 16 3.87 -44.30 -15.65
CA ILE A 16 3.53 -43.06 -16.29
C ILE A 16 2.46 -42.29 -15.51
N ILE A 17 1.39 -42.98 -15.09
CA ILE A 17 0.31 -42.38 -14.31
C ILE A 17 0.85 -41.83 -12.98
N CYS A 18 1.65 -42.62 -12.26
CA CYS A 18 2.27 -42.20 -11.00
C CYS A 18 3.20 -41.00 -11.18
N SER A 19 3.96 -40.95 -12.29
CA SER A 19 4.84 -39.83 -12.61
C SER A 19 4.06 -38.55 -12.93
N VAL A 20 2.97 -38.65 -13.70
CA VAL A 20 2.10 -37.50 -14.04
C VAL A 20 1.36 -37.00 -12.82
N VAL A 21 0.83 -37.89 -11.98
CA VAL A 21 0.16 -37.52 -10.72
C VAL A 21 1.16 -36.93 -9.74
N GLY A 22 2.34 -37.52 -9.59
CA GLY A 22 3.41 -36.97 -8.75
C GLY A 22 3.84 -35.60 -9.21
N TYR A 23 4.03 -35.40 -10.51
CA TYR A 23 4.31 -34.09 -11.10
C TYR A 23 3.17 -33.08 -10.81
N ALA A 24 1.93 -33.45 -11.06
CA ALA A 24 0.78 -32.60 -10.83
C ALA A 24 0.61 -32.21 -9.34
N VAL A 25 0.92 -33.12 -8.40
CA VAL A 25 0.86 -32.86 -6.96
C VAL A 25 2.01 -31.95 -6.52
N LEU A 26 3.22 -32.19 -7.03
CA LEU A 26 4.40 -31.38 -6.69
C LEU A 26 4.30 -29.95 -7.23
N PHE A 27 3.71 -29.75 -8.41
CA PHE A 27 3.56 -28.43 -9.03
C PHE A 27 2.26 -27.73 -8.68
N LYS A 28 1.23 -28.43 -8.17
CA LYS A 28 -0.03 -27.83 -7.74
C LYS A 28 0.09 -27.05 -6.42
N ASN A 29 1.15 -27.29 -5.65
CA ASN A 29 1.41 -26.64 -4.35
C ASN A 29 2.41 -25.48 -4.43
N HIS A 30 2.96 -25.16 -5.60
CA HIS A 30 3.61 -23.85 -5.76
C HIS A 30 2.49 -22.83 -5.97
N GLY A 31 2.05 -22.21 -4.86
CA GLY A 31 1.13 -21.08 -4.93
C GLY A 31 1.64 -20.09 -5.97
N GLN A 32 0.73 -19.50 -6.71
CA GLN A 32 1.08 -18.41 -7.62
C GLN A 32 1.89 -17.40 -6.79
N PRO A 33 3.02 -16.90 -7.29
CA PRO A 33 3.77 -15.86 -6.58
C PRO A 33 2.81 -14.70 -6.26
N PRO A 34 2.94 -14.07 -5.10
CA PRO A 34 2.06 -12.96 -4.74
C PRO A 34 2.14 -11.88 -5.83
N ILE A 35 1.00 -11.36 -6.24
CA ILE A 35 0.92 -10.24 -7.17
C ILE A 35 1.32 -8.99 -6.39
N ILE A 36 2.35 -8.29 -6.84
CA ILE A 36 2.76 -7.01 -6.28
C ILE A 36 2.09 -5.92 -7.10
N GLU A 37 1.03 -5.31 -6.56
CA GLU A 37 0.24 -4.29 -7.27
C GLU A 37 0.81 -2.89 -7.14
N GLY A 38 1.48 -2.59 -6.03
CA GLY A 38 1.95 -1.25 -5.74
C GLY A 38 3.21 -1.20 -4.90
N ILE A 39 3.73 -0.01 -4.76
CA ILE A 39 4.88 0.30 -3.92
C ILE A 39 4.58 1.53 -3.07
N PHE A 40 4.82 1.41 -1.78
CA PHE A 40 4.98 2.55 -0.88
C PHE A 40 6.41 3.07 -0.98
N TRP A 41 6.54 4.37 -1.11
CA TRP A 41 7.85 5.00 -1.20
C TRP A 41 7.94 6.18 -0.24
N GLN A 42 8.93 6.11 0.64
CA GLN A 42 9.21 7.15 1.61
C GLN A 42 10.21 8.15 1.02
N PRO A 43 9.80 9.41 0.81
CA PRO A 43 10.72 10.44 0.31
C PRO A 43 11.80 10.76 1.36
N ASP A 44 13.04 10.80 0.91
CA ASP A 44 14.19 11.31 1.63
C ASP A 44 15.22 11.91 0.67
N ASN A 45 16.27 12.57 1.20
CA ASN A 45 17.27 13.22 0.36
C ASN A 45 18.24 12.22 -0.31
N ASP A 46 18.32 10.98 0.13
CA ASP A 46 19.23 9.98 -0.43
C ASP A 46 18.59 9.19 -1.56
N THR A 47 17.32 8.81 -1.40
CA THR A 47 16.59 7.96 -2.35
C THR A 47 15.75 8.73 -3.37
N THR A 48 15.60 10.05 -3.22
CA THR A 48 14.82 10.90 -4.13
C THR A 48 15.66 11.38 -5.33
N PRO A 49 15.14 11.37 -6.58
CA PRO A 49 13.81 10.87 -6.99
C PRO A 49 13.74 9.35 -7.04
N PRO A 50 12.53 8.77 -6.87
CA PRO A 50 12.37 7.33 -6.94
C PRO A 50 12.78 6.80 -8.31
N LYS A 51 13.55 5.71 -8.32
CA LYS A 51 14.09 5.09 -9.53
C LYS A 51 13.98 3.58 -9.42
N GLY A 52 13.54 2.93 -10.48
CA GLY A 52 13.48 1.48 -10.53
C GLY A 52 12.72 0.96 -11.73
N ASN A 53 12.97 -0.30 -12.04
CA ASN A 53 12.27 -1.05 -13.07
C ASN A 53 11.11 -1.86 -12.48
N TRP A 54 10.42 -1.29 -11.50
CA TRP A 54 9.40 -1.97 -10.70
C TRP A 54 8.21 -2.48 -11.52
N HIS A 55 7.96 -1.91 -12.70
CA HIS A 55 6.95 -2.39 -13.64
C HIS A 55 7.22 -3.84 -14.12
N TYR A 56 8.47 -4.32 -14.10
CA TYR A 56 8.78 -5.72 -14.40
C TYR A 56 8.27 -6.69 -13.32
N LEU A 57 8.00 -6.19 -12.11
CA LEU A 57 7.38 -6.95 -11.03
C LEU A 57 5.84 -6.88 -11.06
N GLY A 58 5.27 -6.24 -12.09
CA GLY A 58 3.83 -6.03 -12.21
C GLY A 58 3.32 -4.77 -11.50
N ILE A 59 4.19 -4.00 -10.83
CA ILE A 59 3.81 -2.78 -10.10
C ILE A 59 3.29 -1.73 -11.08
N ASN A 60 2.11 -1.21 -10.78
CA ASN A 60 1.47 -0.13 -11.52
C ASN A 60 0.88 0.97 -10.62
N THR A 61 0.92 0.77 -9.30
CA THR A 61 0.43 1.72 -8.30
C THR A 61 1.60 2.25 -7.47
N PHE A 62 1.68 3.56 -7.33
CA PHE A 62 2.71 4.23 -6.56
C PHE A 62 2.09 5.09 -5.46
N VAL A 63 2.58 4.93 -4.24
CA VAL A 63 2.14 5.66 -3.06
C VAL A 63 3.34 6.34 -2.42
N PRO A 64 3.65 7.60 -2.75
CA PRO A 64 4.59 8.37 -1.95
C PRO A 64 3.98 8.63 -0.57
N GLN A 65 4.73 8.36 0.49
CA GLN A 65 4.19 8.42 1.86
C GLN A 65 3.76 9.84 2.25
N TRP A 66 4.52 10.86 1.83
CA TRP A 66 4.25 12.25 2.19
C TRP A 66 4.33 13.20 1.00
N SER A 67 3.47 14.22 1.02
CA SER A 67 3.65 15.44 0.23
C SER A 67 4.38 16.52 1.00
N VAL A 68 4.08 16.64 2.30
CA VAL A 68 4.61 17.67 3.18
C VAL A 68 5.00 17.05 4.53
N VAL A 69 6.20 17.31 4.97
CA VAL A 69 6.72 16.97 6.31
C VAL A 69 7.51 18.16 6.84
N GLU A 70 7.44 18.44 8.14
CA GLU A 70 8.12 19.58 8.77
C GLU A 70 7.90 20.91 8.02
N SER A 71 6.68 21.15 7.55
CA SER A 71 6.28 22.33 6.78
C SER A 71 7.02 22.53 5.45
N LYS A 72 7.73 21.52 4.94
CA LYS A 72 8.41 21.53 3.64
C LYS A 72 7.78 20.52 2.69
N SER A 73 7.68 20.90 1.43
CA SER A 73 7.11 20.06 0.36
C SER A 73 8.16 19.18 -0.30
N TRP A 74 7.81 17.92 -0.53
CA TRP A 74 8.53 16.99 -1.40
C TRP A 74 8.17 17.15 -2.89
N TRP A 75 7.21 18.03 -3.22
CA TRP A 75 6.80 18.28 -4.59
C TRP A 75 7.25 19.67 -5.05
N LYS A 76 7.73 19.72 -6.30
CA LYS A 76 7.96 20.98 -7.01
C LYS A 76 6.63 21.69 -7.25
N ASN A 77 6.71 23.01 -7.38
CA ASN A 77 5.54 23.87 -7.62
C ASN A 77 4.52 23.94 -6.45
N SER A 78 4.93 23.53 -5.27
CA SER A 78 4.19 23.83 -4.04
C SER A 78 4.42 25.28 -3.61
N ASN A 79 3.43 25.88 -2.96
CA ASN A 79 3.54 27.21 -2.32
C ASN A 79 4.38 27.18 -1.02
N LEU A 80 4.77 25.99 -0.57
CA LEU A 80 5.60 25.79 0.62
C LEU A 80 7.09 25.79 0.28
N PRO A 81 7.97 26.05 1.26
CA PRO A 81 9.38 25.71 1.15
C PRO A 81 9.54 24.26 0.68
N GLN A 82 10.53 24.00 -0.13
CA GLN A 82 10.74 22.67 -0.70
C GLN A 82 11.94 22.00 -0.07
N TRP A 83 11.89 20.67 0.02
CA TRP A 83 13.08 19.87 0.28
C TRP A 83 14.07 20.00 -0.89
N GLU A 84 15.35 19.79 -0.61
CA GLU A 84 16.43 19.96 -1.60
C GLU A 84 16.17 19.17 -2.89
N LYS A 85 15.68 17.92 -2.74
CA LYS A 85 15.39 17.04 -3.86
C LYS A 85 13.89 16.90 -4.16
N ALA A 86 13.14 18.00 -4.01
CA ALA A 86 11.72 18.00 -4.37
C ALA A 86 11.48 17.48 -5.79
N ILE A 87 10.42 16.72 -5.96
CA ILE A 87 10.10 15.93 -7.15
C ILE A 87 9.05 16.63 -8.01
N ASP A 88 9.17 16.43 -9.31
CA ASP A 88 8.15 16.80 -10.27
C ASP A 88 7.11 15.68 -10.39
N LEU A 89 5.90 15.93 -9.90
CA LEU A 89 4.81 14.95 -9.90
C LEU A 89 4.43 14.51 -11.32
N GLN A 90 4.52 15.41 -12.31
CA GLN A 90 4.21 15.09 -13.69
C GLN A 90 5.23 14.11 -14.29
N LYS A 91 6.49 14.19 -13.87
CA LYS A 91 7.51 13.20 -14.28
C LYS A 91 7.28 11.83 -13.63
N ILE A 92 6.78 11.80 -12.40
CA ILE A 92 6.41 10.54 -11.74
C ILE A 92 5.27 9.86 -12.50
N LYS A 93 4.22 10.58 -12.87
CA LYS A 93 3.08 10.05 -13.61
C LYS A 93 3.44 9.44 -14.97
N GLN A 94 4.55 9.84 -15.56
CA GLN A 94 5.05 9.27 -16.81
C GLN A 94 5.76 7.92 -16.63
N GLN A 95 6.04 7.53 -15.39
CA GLN A 95 6.72 6.26 -15.12
C GLN A 95 5.77 5.07 -15.27
N PRO A 96 6.22 3.96 -15.88
CA PRO A 96 5.36 2.80 -16.13
C PRO A 96 4.85 2.12 -14.86
N TRP A 97 5.51 2.34 -13.72
CA TRP A 97 5.14 1.82 -12.41
C TRP A 97 4.24 2.77 -11.60
N ALA A 98 3.96 3.97 -12.11
CA ALA A 98 3.10 4.98 -11.44
C ALA A 98 1.84 5.31 -12.26
N LYS A 99 1.27 4.34 -12.98
CA LYS A 99 0.01 4.51 -13.74
C LYS A 99 -1.15 4.89 -12.83
N ASN A 100 -1.14 4.37 -11.62
CA ASN A 100 -2.05 4.72 -10.56
C ASN A 100 -1.24 5.43 -9.47
N LEU A 101 -1.59 6.67 -9.19
CA LEU A 101 -0.93 7.47 -8.16
C LEU A 101 -1.91 7.76 -7.03
N ILE A 102 -1.58 7.29 -5.83
CA ILE A 102 -2.25 7.64 -4.58
C ILE A 102 -1.33 8.62 -3.86
N LEU A 103 -1.76 9.86 -3.71
CA LEU A 103 -0.90 10.91 -3.19
C LEU A 103 -0.88 10.91 -1.67
N GLY A 104 0.29 10.70 -1.08
CA GLY A 104 0.49 10.93 0.36
C GLY A 104 0.34 12.39 0.73
N LEU A 105 -0.29 12.66 1.85
CA LEU A 105 -0.65 13.99 2.30
C LEU A 105 0.37 14.57 3.31
N ALA A 106 -0.07 15.45 4.21
CA ALA A 106 0.78 15.98 5.26
C ALA A 106 1.04 14.94 6.35
N GLY A 107 2.26 14.82 6.81
CA GLY A 107 2.69 13.90 7.87
C GLY A 107 3.86 14.43 8.69
N GLU A 108 4.29 13.63 9.62
CA GLU A 108 5.46 13.84 10.48
C GLU A 108 6.33 12.58 10.45
N TYR A 109 7.64 12.74 10.64
CA TYR A 109 8.55 11.60 10.74
C TYR A 109 8.37 10.79 12.03
N ASN A 110 7.96 11.48 13.10
CA ASN A 110 7.70 10.86 14.39
C ASN A 110 6.21 10.52 14.52
N GLU A 111 5.91 9.24 14.74
CA GLU A 111 4.54 8.76 14.86
C GLU A 111 3.77 9.39 16.03
N HIS A 112 4.43 9.56 17.19
CA HIS A 112 3.81 10.18 18.36
C HIS A 112 3.43 11.64 18.08
N GLU A 113 4.29 12.38 17.38
CA GLU A 113 4.01 13.76 16.96
C GLU A 113 2.90 13.79 15.90
N ALA A 114 2.91 12.88 14.93
CA ALA A 114 1.85 12.75 13.93
C ALA A 114 0.48 12.53 14.59
N ARG A 115 0.38 11.62 15.57
CA ARG A 115 -0.84 11.36 16.35
C ARG A 115 -1.27 12.55 17.20
N ALA A 116 -0.32 13.24 17.83
CA ALA A 116 -0.60 14.45 18.62
C ALA A 116 -1.14 15.59 17.76
N ASN A 117 -0.65 15.72 16.51
CA ASN A 117 -0.98 16.79 15.58
C ASN A 117 -2.00 16.38 14.51
N VAL A 118 -2.69 15.26 14.65
CA VAL A 118 -3.56 14.66 13.63
C VAL A 118 -4.59 15.63 13.02
N VAL A 119 -5.15 16.54 13.83
CA VAL A 119 -6.12 17.54 13.36
C VAL A 119 -5.45 18.58 12.47
N ALA A 120 -4.31 19.12 12.89
CA ALA A 120 -3.55 20.11 12.11
C ALA A 120 -3.02 19.49 10.80
N LEU A 121 -2.59 18.24 10.83
CA LEU A 121 -2.20 17.48 9.63
C LEU A 121 -3.39 17.27 8.68
N GLY A 122 -4.58 17.03 9.22
CA GLY A 122 -5.82 16.96 8.44
C GLY A 122 -6.14 18.27 7.72
N GLU A 123 -6.06 19.40 8.41
CA GLU A 123 -6.27 20.73 7.83
C GLU A 123 -5.23 21.04 6.74
N LYS A 124 -3.97 20.73 7.00
CA LYS A 124 -2.90 20.88 6.02
C LYS A 124 -3.10 19.98 4.81
N SER A 125 -3.56 18.76 5.03
CA SER A 125 -3.88 17.80 3.96
C SER A 125 -5.02 18.31 3.06
N ALA A 126 -6.07 18.89 3.64
CA ALA A 126 -7.14 19.51 2.86
C ALA A 126 -6.63 20.64 1.96
N GLN A 127 -5.69 21.47 2.44
CA GLN A 127 -5.02 22.50 1.62
C GLN A 127 -4.23 21.88 0.47
N ILE A 128 -3.42 20.84 0.72
CA ILE A 128 -2.65 20.14 -0.32
C ILE A 128 -3.57 19.59 -1.40
N ILE A 129 -4.69 19.00 -1.05
CA ILE A 129 -5.67 18.46 -1.99
C ILE A 129 -6.25 19.57 -2.88
N GLN A 130 -6.60 20.70 -2.29
CA GLN A 130 -7.12 21.86 -3.03
C GLN A 130 -6.07 22.45 -3.99
N GLU A 131 -4.81 22.56 -3.55
CA GLU A 131 -3.70 23.06 -4.39
C GLU A 131 -3.39 22.12 -5.56
N GLN A 132 -3.41 20.83 -5.34
CA GLN A 132 -3.08 19.83 -6.37
C GLN A 132 -4.20 19.69 -7.41
N ASN A 133 -5.46 19.73 -7.02
CA ASN A 133 -6.66 19.64 -7.85
C ASN A 133 -6.48 18.76 -9.12
N ASP A 134 -5.93 17.57 -8.95
CA ASP A 134 -5.49 16.70 -10.03
C ASP A 134 -6.42 15.49 -10.17
N ALA A 135 -7.35 15.58 -11.12
CA ALA A 135 -8.33 14.52 -11.38
C ALA A 135 -7.74 13.17 -11.84
N SER A 136 -6.43 13.12 -12.16
CA SER A 136 -5.77 11.86 -12.54
C SER A 136 -5.29 11.04 -11.35
N LEU A 137 -5.30 11.60 -10.14
CA LEU A 137 -4.98 10.86 -8.91
C LEU A 137 -6.06 9.79 -8.65
N LYS A 138 -5.63 8.65 -8.17
CA LYS A 138 -6.53 7.55 -7.76
C LYS A 138 -7.08 7.75 -6.36
N GLY A 139 -6.54 8.69 -5.62
CA GLY A 139 -6.95 9.07 -4.29
C GLY A 139 -5.77 9.55 -3.45
N TYR A 140 -5.96 9.52 -2.15
CA TYR A 140 -5.05 10.11 -1.19
C TYR A 140 -4.67 9.13 -0.10
N TYR A 141 -3.46 9.26 0.43
CA TYR A 141 -3.01 8.52 1.60
C TYR A 141 -2.74 9.52 2.73
N PHE A 142 -3.42 9.34 3.86
CA PHE A 142 -3.19 10.15 5.06
C PHE A 142 -2.17 9.45 5.95
N PRO A 143 -0.95 9.98 6.09
CA PRO A 143 0.19 9.26 6.64
C PRO A 143 0.28 9.37 8.16
N VAL A 144 -0.84 9.12 8.85
CA VAL A 144 -0.89 8.96 10.31
C VAL A 144 -1.29 7.54 10.61
N GLU A 145 -0.37 6.80 11.20
CA GLU A 145 -0.51 5.37 11.41
C GLU A 145 -1.30 5.08 12.69
N ALA A 146 -2.21 4.10 12.63
CA ALA A 146 -3.05 3.72 13.72
C ALA A 146 -2.79 2.28 14.18
N ASP A 147 -2.75 2.07 15.49
CA ASP A 147 -2.73 0.77 16.14
C ASP A 147 -3.66 0.77 17.36
N PRO A 148 -3.97 -0.40 17.94
CA PRO A 148 -4.89 -0.52 19.08
C PRO A 148 -4.42 0.19 20.35
N THR A 149 -3.16 0.58 20.46
CA THR A 149 -2.64 1.31 21.62
C THR A 149 -3.00 2.79 21.61
N TRP A 150 -3.43 3.31 20.43
CA TRP A 150 -3.83 4.70 20.32
C TRP A 150 -5.25 4.95 20.85
N LEU A 151 -5.38 5.31 22.12
CA LEU A 151 -6.66 5.52 22.80
C LEU A 151 -7.55 6.61 22.17
N ARG A 152 -6.97 7.56 21.44
CA ARG A 152 -7.70 8.67 20.81
C ARG A 152 -7.86 8.48 19.30
N VAL A 153 -7.81 7.26 18.79
CA VAL A 153 -7.91 6.94 17.37
C VAL A 153 -9.19 7.45 16.69
N SER A 154 -10.28 7.64 17.45
CA SER A 154 -11.51 8.27 16.94
C SER A 154 -11.28 9.68 16.36
N THR A 155 -10.26 10.40 16.87
CA THR A 155 -9.89 11.71 16.32
C THR A 155 -9.39 11.57 14.87
N LEU A 156 -8.65 10.51 14.56
CA LEU A 156 -8.24 10.19 13.17
C LEU A 156 -9.47 9.93 12.30
N GLY A 157 -10.43 9.14 12.78
CA GLY A 157 -11.69 8.89 12.07
C GLY A 157 -12.39 10.19 11.68
N HIS A 158 -12.56 11.12 12.63
CA HIS A 158 -13.16 12.43 12.35
C HIS A 158 -12.37 13.32 11.39
N VAL A 159 -11.04 13.18 11.33
CA VAL A 159 -10.22 13.86 10.32
C VAL A 159 -10.47 13.24 8.93
N LEU A 160 -10.46 11.92 8.83
CA LEU A 160 -10.70 11.23 7.56
C LEU A 160 -12.09 11.49 6.97
N GLU A 161 -13.13 11.65 7.82
CA GLU A 161 -14.47 12.03 7.38
C GLU A 161 -14.53 13.37 6.63
N LYS A 162 -13.62 14.29 6.94
CA LYS A 162 -13.56 15.63 6.35
C LYS A 162 -12.71 15.70 5.07
N LEU A 163 -11.92 14.66 4.80
CA LEU A 163 -11.08 14.59 3.62
C LEU A 163 -11.83 13.91 2.45
N PRO A 164 -11.56 14.30 1.20
CA PRO A 164 -12.23 13.71 0.04
C PRO A 164 -11.80 12.26 -0.20
N SER A 165 -12.74 11.46 -0.68
CA SER A 165 -12.53 10.08 -1.10
C SER A 165 -12.09 9.98 -2.56
N PRO A 166 -11.38 8.89 -2.92
CA PRO A 166 -10.89 7.80 -2.06
C PRO A 166 -9.71 8.23 -1.18
N ILE A 167 -9.72 7.82 0.08
CA ILE A 167 -8.62 8.07 1.03
C ILE A 167 -8.24 6.79 1.76
N TRP A 168 -6.96 6.60 2.03
CA TRP A 168 -6.40 5.46 2.75
C TRP A 168 -5.60 5.91 3.96
N VAL A 169 -5.48 5.02 4.93
CA VAL A 169 -4.66 5.17 6.13
C VAL A 169 -3.96 3.85 6.44
N SER A 170 -2.80 3.89 7.07
CA SER A 170 -2.11 2.70 7.54
C SER A 170 -2.59 2.28 8.92
N VAL A 171 -2.72 0.96 9.09
CA VAL A 171 -3.10 0.33 10.35
C VAL A 171 -2.13 -0.80 10.64
N TYR A 172 -1.57 -0.82 11.85
CA TYR A 172 -0.66 -1.86 12.33
C TYR A 172 -1.37 -2.86 13.22
N SER A 173 -0.94 -4.12 13.17
CA SER A 173 -1.40 -5.16 14.10
C SER A 173 -0.93 -4.89 15.55
N GLY A 174 0.27 -4.34 15.71
CA GLY A 174 0.89 -4.16 17.01
C GLY A 174 1.41 -5.47 17.62
N GLU A 175 2.12 -5.38 18.76
CA GLU A 175 2.67 -6.56 19.48
C GLU A 175 1.58 -7.46 20.10
N SER A 176 0.40 -6.92 20.30
CA SER A 176 -0.76 -7.66 20.81
C SER A 176 -1.95 -7.41 19.89
N GLU A 177 -2.23 -8.35 19.01
CA GLU A 177 -3.47 -8.31 18.23
C GLU A 177 -4.67 -8.40 19.18
N PRO A 178 -5.56 -7.41 19.19
CA PRO A 178 -6.80 -7.56 19.93
C PRO A 178 -7.64 -8.69 19.32
N GLU A 179 -8.26 -9.50 20.13
CA GLU A 179 -9.13 -10.61 19.69
C GLU A 179 -10.20 -10.17 18.67
N ASN A 180 -10.51 -8.86 18.59
CA ASN A 180 -11.52 -8.27 17.73
C ASN A 180 -10.94 -7.08 16.96
N TYR A 181 -9.80 -7.29 16.28
CA TYR A 181 -9.12 -6.24 15.53
C TYR A 181 -10.02 -5.58 14.47
N ASP A 182 -10.80 -6.36 13.77
CA ASP A 182 -11.78 -5.87 12.78
C ASP A 182 -12.86 -4.99 13.41
N LEU A 183 -13.32 -5.29 14.61
CA LEU A 183 -14.27 -4.46 15.35
C LEU A 183 -13.61 -3.16 15.82
N TRP A 184 -12.33 -3.22 16.24
CA TRP A 184 -11.60 -2.01 16.60
C TRP A 184 -11.45 -1.09 15.38
N VAL A 185 -11.03 -1.57 14.22
CA VAL A 185 -10.94 -0.77 12.97
C VAL A 185 -12.31 -0.18 12.63
N LYS A 186 -13.37 -0.98 12.63
CA LYS A 186 -14.75 -0.55 12.32
C LYS A 186 -15.30 0.48 13.32
N SER A 187 -14.78 0.55 14.53
CA SER A 187 -15.26 1.48 15.55
C SER A 187 -14.89 2.94 15.29
N TRP A 188 -13.87 3.20 14.46
CA TRP A 188 -13.37 4.55 14.21
C TRP A 188 -13.14 4.88 12.72
N LEU A 189 -12.96 3.88 11.86
CA LEU A 189 -12.68 4.08 10.44
C LEU A 189 -13.98 4.45 9.69
N PRO A 190 -14.02 5.60 8.97
CA PRO A 190 -15.14 5.94 8.11
C PRO A 190 -15.33 4.93 6.97
N GLN A 191 -16.58 4.67 6.55
CA GLN A 191 -16.89 3.70 5.48
C GLN A 191 -16.25 4.02 4.14
N GLN A 192 -15.98 5.30 3.87
CA GLN A 192 -15.35 5.75 2.63
C GLN A 192 -13.83 5.64 2.65
N ALA A 193 -13.20 5.32 3.79
CA ALA A 193 -11.76 5.20 3.92
C ALA A 193 -11.32 3.75 3.73
N GLY A 194 -10.20 3.57 3.01
CA GLY A 194 -9.50 2.30 2.87
C GLY A 194 -8.38 2.13 3.89
N VAL A 195 -7.91 0.91 4.05
CA VAL A 195 -6.82 0.58 4.95
C VAL A 195 -5.68 -0.07 4.18
N PHE A 196 -4.46 0.38 4.44
CA PHE A 196 -3.25 -0.36 4.20
C PHE A 196 -2.85 -1.05 5.50
N PHE A 197 -3.07 -2.35 5.55
CA PHE A 197 -2.67 -3.13 6.71
C PHE A 197 -1.17 -3.40 6.65
N GLN A 198 -0.46 -3.01 7.70
CA GLN A 198 0.96 -3.25 7.84
C GLN A 198 1.15 -4.35 8.88
N ASP A 199 1.66 -5.48 8.40
CA ASP A 199 2.09 -6.57 9.26
C ASP A 199 3.47 -6.18 9.81
N GLY A 200 3.49 -5.76 11.06
CA GLY A 200 4.72 -5.31 11.76
C GLY A 200 5.59 -6.51 12.12
N VAL A 201 6.38 -7.01 11.16
CA VAL A 201 7.38 -8.05 11.38
C VAL A 201 8.70 -7.41 11.74
#